data_a4989ddd9490a67a23e41eec73fbb798
#
_entry.id   a4989ddd9490a67a23e41eec73fbb798
#
_cell.length_a   1.000
_cell.length_b   1.000
_cell.length_c   1.000
_cell.angle_alpha   90.00
_cell.angle_beta   90.00
_cell.angle_gamma   90.00
#
_symmetry.space_group_name_H-M   'P 1'
#
loop_
_entity.id
_entity.type
_entity.pdbx_description
1 polymer ?
#
loop_
_entity_poly.entity_id
_entity_poly.type
_entity_poly.pdbx_seq_one_letter_code
_entity_poly.pdbx_strand_id
1 'polypeptide(L)'
;MRFGASVWPWKWDGPYDKAIARIGDAGFRATELIAWDDDSLINYYTPENVALLRGILDDRGMTLSQFVVKTPKLSSPDAADRASAVEMFKRGVDKGKELGATIINTVVHYPFALEMPRITDRPHVQVFTVDVPSGLDWNRNWADYIAGMKECASYAEQAGVTYSLEPHPFRYGSTTEGLLRILEAVDSPVLAVNFDPSHLFPSGDIPHVSLQRLGKRVVHCHFSDNDGETNVHWRPGKGKIDWEKVLGALKDNDFDGVVSLEFEDVPGVSRGVRDVPGVYKGNPVATEEFVEEYKVGLAYLTALATKVGIEVEL
;
A
#
# COMPACT_ATOMS: atom_id res chain seq x y z
N MET A 1 -14.90 -3.54 -11.75
CA MET A 1 -13.79 -2.85 -11.05
C MET A 1 -14.37 -1.73 -10.19
N ARG A 2 -13.86 -1.52 -8.99
CA ARG A 2 -14.31 -0.48 -8.04
C ARG A 2 -13.17 0.49 -7.72
N PHE A 3 -13.47 1.77 -7.57
CA PHE A 3 -12.51 2.72 -7.02
C PHE A 3 -12.65 2.85 -5.51
N GLY A 4 -11.52 2.89 -4.84
CA GLY A 4 -11.37 3.13 -3.41
C GLY A 4 -10.35 4.24 -3.13
N ALA A 5 -10.14 4.52 -1.87
CA ALA A 5 -9.09 5.44 -1.44
C ALA A 5 -8.46 4.98 -0.13
N SER A 6 -7.14 5.19 -0.03
CA SER A 6 -6.35 4.88 1.14
C SER A 6 -6.54 5.91 2.25
N VAL A 7 -6.48 5.48 3.50
CA VAL A 7 -6.39 6.38 4.65
C VAL A 7 -4.99 7.01 4.79
N TRP A 8 -4.08 6.74 3.88
CA TRP A 8 -2.69 7.14 3.96
C TRP A 8 -2.43 8.63 4.22
N PRO A 9 -3.14 9.59 3.62
CA PRO A 9 -2.97 11.01 3.93
C PRO A 9 -3.25 11.35 5.39
N TRP A 10 -4.07 10.56 6.07
CA TRP A 10 -4.49 10.73 7.46
C TRP A 10 -3.92 9.66 8.40
N LYS A 11 -2.90 8.97 7.98
CA LYS A 11 -2.27 7.84 8.69
C LYS A 11 -1.84 8.16 10.13
N TRP A 12 -1.59 9.42 10.42
CA TRP A 12 -1.22 9.90 11.74
C TRP A 12 -2.38 10.52 12.54
N ASP A 13 -3.54 10.66 11.92
CA ASP A 13 -4.75 11.25 12.48
C ASP A 13 -5.71 10.15 12.98
N GLY A 14 -5.23 9.27 13.83
CA GLY A 14 -6.16 8.33 14.50
C GLY A 14 -7.15 9.08 15.40
N PRO A 15 -8.38 8.59 15.55
CA PRO A 15 -8.92 7.37 14.96
C PRO A 15 -9.33 7.54 13.48
N TYR A 16 -9.32 6.43 12.72
CA TYR A 16 -9.60 6.42 11.28
C TYR A 16 -11.09 6.64 10.90
N ASP A 17 -12.00 6.80 11.87
CA ASP A 17 -13.40 7.15 11.65
C ASP A 17 -13.56 8.39 10.77
N LYS A 18 -12.77 9.43 11.05
CA LYS A 18 -12.76 10.67 10.25
C LYS A 18 -12.18 10.47 8.85
N ALA A 19 -11.15 9.64 8.70
CA ALA A 19 -10.59 9.33 7.41
C ALA A 19 -11.59 8.58 6.52
N ILE A 20 -12.28 7.57 7.07
CA ILE A 20 -13.34 6.84 6.38
C ILE A 20 -14.48 7.80 5.96
N ALA A 21 -14.89 8.70 6.87
CA ALA A 21 -15.93 9.69 6.56
C ALA A 21 -15.52 10.59 5.37
N ARG A 22 -14.31 11.14 5.39
CA ARG A 22 -13.78 11.99 4.30
C ARG A 22 -13.73 11.25 2.96
N ILE A 23 -13.30 9.99 2.97
CA ILE A 23 -13.23 9.14 1.78
C ILE A 23 -14.63 8.90 1.22
N GLY A 24 -15.60 8.55 2.07
CA GLY A 24 -16.99 8.38 1.68
C GLY A 24 -17.62 9.66 1.13
N ASP A 25 -17.35 10.82 1.76
CA ASP A 25 -17.84 12.14 1.33
C ASP A 25 -17.16 12.59 0.00
N ALA A 26 -15.97 12.08 -0.31
CA ALA A 26 -15.31 12.27 -1.61
C ALA A 26 -15.92 11.41 -2.74
N GLY A 27 -16.85 10.49 -2.42
CA GLY A 27 -17.59 9.69 -3.40
C GLY A 27 -17.10 8.24 -3.55
N PHE A 28 -16.13 7.80 -2.75
CA PHE A 28 -15.65 6.42 -2.80
C PHE A 28 -16.56 5.46 -2.02
N ARG A 29 -16.57 4.19 -2.45
CA ARG A 29 -17.30 3.09 -1.81
C ARG A 29 -16.40 1.98 -1.29
N ALA A 30 -15.09 2.18 -1.38
CA ALA A 30 -14.09 1.30 -0.78
C ALA A 30 -12.99 2.12 -0.11
N THR A 31 -12.45 1.59 0.97
CA THR A 31 -11.28 2.14 1.66
C THR A 31 -10.42 1.01 2.22
N GLU A 32 -9.29 1.35 2.74
CA GLU A 32 -8.37 0.44 3.42
C GLU A 32 -7.96 1.02 4.77
N LEU A 33 -7.50 0.15 5.65
CA LEU A 33 -7.01 0.51 6.98
C LEU A 33 -5.59 -0.04 7.17
N ILE A 34 -4.85 0.51 8.12
CA ILE A 34 -3.46 0.19 8.34
C ILE A 34 -3.13 -0.03 9.82
N ALA A 35 -2.32 -1.06 10.09
CA ALA A 35 -1.60 -1.26 11.35
C ALA A 35 -0.10 -1.02 11.14
N TRP A 36 0.45 -0.09 11.90
CA TRP A 36 1.86 0.32 11.81
C TRP A 36 2.81 -0.62 12.54
N ASP A 37 2.34 -1.16 13.66
CA ASP A 37 3.09 -1.91 14.64
C ASP A 37 2.16 -2.74 15.53
N ASP A 38 2.74 -3.48 16.45
CA ASP A 38 2.01 -4.24 17.44
C ASP A 38 1.16 -3.38 18.38
N ASP A 39 1.62 -2.16 18.66
CA ASP A 39 0.86 -1.24 19.52
C ASP A 39 -0.47 -0.86 18.85
N SER A 40 -0.44 -0.55 17.55
CA SER A 40 -1.66 -0.27 16.80
C SER A 40 -2.60 -1.48 16.72
N LEU A 41 -2.07 -2.70 16.55
CA LEU A 41 -2.88 -3.92 16.54
C LEU A 41 -3.54 -4.22 17.91
N ILE A 42 -2.85 -3.93 19.01
CA ILE A 42 -3.30 -4.27 20.35
C ILE A 42 -4.15 -3.15 20.96
N ASN A 43 -3.67 -1.91 20.87
CA ASN A 43 -4.21 -0.79 21.63
C ASN A 43 -5.14 0.10 20.83
N TYR A 44 -5.03 0.13 19.46
CA TYR A 44 -5.95 0.88 18.62
C TYR A 44 -7.08 -0.02 18.09
N TYR A 45 -6.77 -1.19 17.52
CA TYR A 45 -7.79 -2.11 17.00
C TYR A 45 -8.39 -2.99 18.11
N THR A 46 -8.88 -2.35 19.17
CA THR A 46 -9.66 -3.03 20.23
C THR A 46 -11.01 -3.54 19.69
N PRO A 47 -11.69 -4.48 20.33
CA PRO A 47 -13.01 -4.93 19.90
C PRO A 47 -14.01 -3.79 19.71
N GLU A 48 -13.95 -2.77 20.58
CA GLU A 48 -14.82 -1.58 20.50
C GLU A 48 -14.53 -0.74 19.26
N ASN A 49 -13.24 -0.48 18.96
CA ASN A 49 -12.86 0.29 17.78
C ASN A 49 -13.09 -0.51 16.48
N VAL A 50 -12.89 -1.82 16.49
CA VAL A 50 -13.23 -2.67 15.35
C VAL A 50 -14.73 -2.59 15.06
N ALA A 51 -15.57 -2.70 16.09
CA ALA A 51 -17.03 -2.57 15.93
C ALA A 51 -17.44 -1.19 15.43
N LEU A 52 -16.82 -0.13 15.96
CA LEU A 52 -17.04 1.26 15.52
C LEU A 52 -16.69 1.42 14.02
N LEU A 53 -15.50 1.01 13.61
CA LEU A 53 -15.03 1.19 12.24
C LEU A 53 -15.88 0.39 11.24
N ARG A 54 -16.27 -0.83 11.59
CA ARG A 54 -17.21 -1.62 10.79
C ARG A 54 -18.58 -0.95 10.68
N GLY A 55 -19.12 -0.47 11.78
CA GLY A 55 -20.39 0.26 11.77
C GLY A 55 -20.36 1.48 10.86
N ILE A 56 -19.27 2.25 10.85
CA ILE A 56 -19.11 3.40 9.96
C ILE A 56 -19.05 2.98 8.49
N LEU A 57 -18.34 1.89 8.18
CA LEU A 57 -18.28 1.34 6.82
C LEU A 57 -19.67 0.90 6.36
N ASP A 58 -20.37 0.14 7.18
CA ASP A 58 -21.73 -0.37 6.90
C ASP A 58 -22.73 0.78 6.71
N ASP A 59 -22.76 1.76 7.61
CA ASP A 59 -23.65 2.93 7.55
C ASP A 59 -23.44 3.77 6.28
N ARG A 60 -22.24 3.75 5.72
CA ARG A 60 -21.87 4.46 4.49
C ARG A 60 -21.95 3.61 3.23
N GLY A 61 -22.28 2.33 3.34
CA GLY A 61 -22.27 1.39 2.23
C GLY A 61 -20.86 1.22 1.63
N MET A 62 -19.82 1.30 2.45
CA MET A 62 -18.43 1.17 2.06
C MET A 62 -17.88 -0.22 2.40
N THR A 63 -16.92 -0.69 1.60
CA THR A 63 -16.22 -1.95 1.86
C THR A 63 -14.77 -1.70 2.28
N LEU A 64 -14.25 -2.56 3.16
CA LEU A 64 -12.82 -2.62 3.45
C LEU A 64 -12.13 -3.43 2.35
N SER A 65 -11.36 -2.77 1.47
CA SER A 65 -10.73 -3.41 0.31
C SER A 65 -9.53 -4.25 0.69
N GLN A 66 -8.75 -3.79 1.66
CA GLN A 66 -7.63 -4.52 2.27
C GLN A 66 -7.29 -3.98 3.65
N PHE A 67 -6.54 -4.76 4.41
CA PHE A 67 -5.92 -4.33 5.67
C PHE A 67 -4.40 -4.40 5.54
N VAL A 68 -3.74 -3.26 5.70
CA VAL A 68 -2.28 -3.13 5.55
C VAL A 68 -1.61 -3.38 6.89
N VAL A 69 -0.65 -4.30 6.94
CA VAL A 69 0.12 -4.64 8.14
C VAL A 69 1.61 -4.39 7.88
N LYS A 70 2.21 -3.50 8.62
CA LYS A 70 3.65 -3.22 8.48
C LYS A 70 4.48 -4.21 9.27
N THR A 71 5.26 -5.04 8.57
CA THR A 71 6.14 -6.07 9.18
C THR A 71 7.62 -5.83 8.83
N PRO A 72 8.21 -4.67 9.18
CA PRO A 72 9.50 -4.25 8.65
C PRO A 72 10.66 -5.20 9.01
N LYS A 73 10.52 -5.98 10.08
CA LYS A 73 11.56 -6.88 10.57
C LYS A 73 11.58 -8.26 9.89
N LEU A 74 10.65 -8.56 8.97
CA LEU A 74 10.56 -9.88 8.35
C LEU A 74 11.82 -10.27 7.54
N SER A 75 12.57 -9.30 7.04
CA SER A 75 13.85 -9.49 6.34
C SER A 75 15.09 -9.21 7.21
N SER A 76 14.93 -9.00 8.51
CA SER A 76 16.06 -8.78 9.42
C SER A 76 17.06 -9.93 9.38
N PRO A 77 18.37 -9.67 9.47
CA PRO A 77 19.37 -10.71 9.70
C PRO A 77 19.19 -11.45 11.04
N ASP A 78 18.57 -10.81 12.03
CA ASP A 78 18.29 -11.39 13.34
C ASP A 78 17.06 -12.31 13.31
N ALA A 79 17.21 -13.52 13.81
CA ALA A 79 16.14 -14.52 13.82
C ALA A 79 14.98 -14.16 14.76
N ALA A 80 15.25 -13.51 15.90
CA ALA A 80 14.21 -13.10 16.82
C ALA A 80 13.35 -11.97 16.25
N ASP A 81 13.97 -11.04 15.53
CA ASP A 81 13.27 -10.00 14.79
C ASP A 81 12.33 -10.60 13.72
N ARG A 82 12.81 -11.58 12.95
CA ARG A 82 11.97 -12.26 11.93
C ARG A 82 10.80 -13.00 12.57
N ALA A 83 11.05 -13.74 13.65
CA ALA A 83 9.99 -14.44 14.40
C ALA A 83 8.93 -13.45 14.92
N SER A 84 9.35 -12.34 15.50
CA SER A 84 8.44 -11.26 15.94
C SER A 84 7.61 -10.68 14.81
N ALA A 85 8.21 -10.50 13.63
CA ALA A 85 7.50 -9.99 12.45
C ALA A 85 6.45 -10.97 11.93
N VAL A 86 6.73 -12.28 11.95
CA VAL A 86 5.76 -13.33 11.60
C VAL A 86 4.58 -13.31 12.58
N GLU A 87 4.84 -13.23 13.88
CA GLU A 87 3.77 -13.16 14.88
C GLU A 87 2.94 -11.87 14.76
N MET A 88 3.58 -10.75 14.42
CA MET A 88 2.87 -9.52 14.10
C MET A 88 1.97 -9.67 12.87
N PHE A 89 2.46 -10.34 11.82
CA PHE A 89 1.65 -10.62 10.63
C PHE A 89 0.42 -11.48 10.98
N LYS A 90 0.58 -12.54 11.77
CA LYS A 90 -0.53 -13.41 12.21
C LYS A 90 -1.59 -12.61 12.96
N ARG A 91 -1.19 -11.79 13.92
CA ARG A 91 -2.13 -10.87 14.62
C ARG A 91 -2.81 -9.89 13.64
N GLY A 92 -2.07 -9.39 12.66
CA GLY A 92 -2.60 -8.54 11.60
C GLY A 92 -3.65 -9.23 10.74
N VAL A 93 -3.43 -10.49 10.39
CA VAL A 93 -4.42 -11.34 9.69
C VAL A 93 -5.70 -11.48 10.52
N ASP A 94 -5.58 -11.80 11.81
CA ASP A 94 -6.72 -11.97 12.70
C ASP A 94 -7.52 -10.67 12.82
N LYS A 95 -6.85 -9.54 13.02
CA LYS A 95 -7.50 -8.22 13.07
C LYS A 95 -8.14 -7.81 11.75
N GLY A 96 -7.47 -8.05 10.63
CA GLY A 96 -8.04 -7.80 9.32
C GLY A 96 -9.33 -8.57 9.09
N LYS A 97 -9.38 -9.84 9.51
CA LYS A 97 -10.60 -10.67 9.46
C LYS A 97 -11.71 -10.11 10.37
N GLU A 98 -11.38 -9.70 11.61
CA GLU A 98 -12.32 -9.05 12.50
C GLU A 98 -12.93 -7.78 11.89
N LEU A 99 -12.12 -7.02 11.14
CA LEU A 99 -12.54 -5.84 10.39
C LEU A 99 -13.34 -6.17 9.11
N GLY A 100 -13.30 -7.42 8.65
CA GLY A 100 -13.98 -7.86 7.43
C GLY A 100 -13.10 -7.83 6.16
N ALA A 101 -11.79 -7.63 6.30
CA ALA A 101 -10.85 -7.68 5.17
C ALA A 101 -10.67 -9.11 4.66
N THR A 102 -10.62 -9.25 3.34
CA THR A 102 -10.27 -10.49 2.64
C THR A 102 -8.87 -10.48 2.06
N ILE A 103 -8.24 -9.31 2.02
CA ILE A 103 -6.86 -9.10 1.58
C ILE A 103 -6.08 -8.49 2.72
N ILE A 104 -4.95 -9.12 3.05
CA ILE A 104 -3.95 -8.58 3.98
C ILE A 104 -2.74 -8.18 3.18
N ASN A 105 -2.40 -6.89 3.22
CA ASN A 105 -1.28 -6.33 2.46
C ASN A 105 -0.07 -6.09 3.34
N THR A 106 1.11 -6.39 2.82
CA THR A 106 2.37 -5.90 3.36
C THR A 106 3.20 -5.23 2.28
N VAL A 107 3.91 -4.18 2.66
CA VAL A 107 4.93 -3.61 1.79
C VAL A 107 6.12 -4.56 1.75
N VAL A 108 6.70 -4.81 0.57
CA VAL A 108 7.94 -5.60 0.44
C VAL A 108 9.04 -5.11 1.39
N HIS A 109 9.96 -5.99 1.73
CA HIS A 109 10.87 -5.81 2.86
C HIS A 109 12.29 -5.45 2.43
N TYR A 110 13.05 -4.90 3.38
CA TYR A 110 14.47 -4.65 3.28
C TYR A 110 15.27 -5.69 4.05
N PRO A 111 16.49 -6.01 3.65
CA PRO A 111 17.40 -6.82 4.47
C PRO A 111 18.04 -6.02 5.63
N PHE A 112 17.68 -4.77 5.81
CA PHE A 112 18.25 -3.87 6.80
C PHE A 112 17.22 -2.79 7.18
N ALA A 113 17.43 -2.12 8.32
CA ALA A 113 16.63 -0.96 8.68
C ALA A 113 16.93 0.20 7.72
N LEU A 114 15.86 0.78 7.15
CA LEU A 114 15.96 2.06 6.46
C LEU A 114 15.72 3.17 7.47
N GLU A 115 16.67 4.07 7.55
CA GLU A 115 16.37 5.36 8.15
C GLU A 115 15.42 6.12 7.22
N MET A 116 14.38 6.71 7.80
CA MET A 116 13.44 7.55 7.04
C MET A 116 14.23 8.63 6.29
N PRO A 117 13.91 8.86 5.02
CA PRO A 117 14.67 9.82 4.22
C PRO A 117 14.61 11.20 4.86
N ARG A 118 15.76 11.86 4.96
CA ARG A 118 15.80 13.27 5.28
C ARG A 118 15.16 14.03 4.11
N ILE A 119 14.18 14.85 4.41
CA ILE A 119 13.68 15.81 3.44
C ILE A 119 14.76 16.86 3.28
N THR A 120 15.27 16.97 2.07
CA THR A 120 16.18 18.04 1.69
C THR A 120 15.37 19.33 1.45
N ASP A 121 16.05 20.45 1.25
CA ASP A 121 15.48 21.70 0.74
C ASP A 121 14.76 21.57 -0.62
N ARG A 122 14.92 20.41 -1.27
CA ARG A 122 14.12 19.98 -2.42
C ARG A 122 13.08 18.98 -1.95
N PRO A 123 11.80 19.35 -1.81
CA PRO A 123 10.78 18.51 -1.19
C PRO A 123 10.49 17.19 -1.93
N HIS A 124 10.99 17.05 -3.16
CA HIS A 124 10.80 15.86 -4.00
C HIS A 124 12.04 14.95 -4.04
N VAL A 125 13.16 15.33 -3.42
CA VAL A 125 14.36 14.52 -3.38
C VAL A 125 14.45 13.82 -2.03
N GLN A 126 14.16 12.54 -2.03
CA GLN A 126 14.33 11.68 -0.86
C GLN A 126 15.76 11.12 -0.87
N VAL A 127 16.55 11.46 0.14
CA VAL A 127 17.88 10.87 0.34
C VAL A 127 17.75 9.78 1.40
N PHE A 128 17.90 8.53 0.98
CA PHE A 128 17.92 7.39 1.89
C PHE A 128 19.36 7.14 2.36
N THR A 129 19.53 7.02 3.66
CA THR A 129 20.74 6.45 4.25
C THR A 129 20.45 5.00 4.60
N VAL A 130 21.33 4.10 4.17
CA VAL A 130 21.17 2.67 4.39
C VAL A 130 22.44 2.15 5.05
N ASP A 131 22.30 1.66 6.29
CA ASP A 131 23.37 0.97 6.98
C ASP A 131 23.22 -0.55 6.79
N VAL A 132 24.01 -1.08 5.85
CA VAL A 132 24.08 -2.52 5.65
C VAL A 132 25.06 -3.12 6.67
N PRO A 133 24.62 -4.11 7.48
CA PRO A 133 25.51 -4.77 8.41
C PRO A 133 26.77 -5.33 7.72
N SER A 134 27.94 -5.03 8.26
CA SER A 134 29.19 -5.57 7.72
C SER A 134 29.17 -7.10 7.74
N GLY A 135 29.52 -7.72 6.61
CA GLY A 135 29.54 -9.18 6.49
C GLY A 135 28.17 -9.84 6.36
N LEU A 136 27.13 -9.10 5.98
CA LEU A 136 25.83 -9.68 5.68
C LEU A 136 25.92 -10.74 4.58
N ASP A 137 25.56 -11.98 4.90
CA ASP A 137 25.39 -13.03 3.91
C ASP A 137 24.05 -12.86 3.19
N TRP A 138 24.06 -12.25 2.02
CA TRP A 138 22.89 -11.95 1.23
C TRP A 138 22.09 -13.19 0.80
N ASN A 139 22.76 -14.31 0.52
CA ASN A 139 22.08 -15.53 0.11
C ASN A 139 21.33 -16.15 1.29
N ARG A 140 21.96 -16.17 2.46
CA ARG A 140 21.32 -16.64 3.69
C ARG A 140 20.17 -15.71 4.08
N ASN A 141 20.37 -14.40 4.05
CA ASN A 141 19.32 -13.44 4.37
C ASN A 141 18.09 -13.60 3.45
N TRP A 142 18.32 -13.79 2.15
CA TRP A 142 17.27 -14.09 1.19
C TRP A 142 16.53 -15.39 1.54
N ALA A 143 17.24 -16.46 1.83
CA ALA A 143 16.63 -17.75 2.21
C ALA A 143 15.78 -17.64 3.49
N ASP A 144 16.33 -16.96 4.50
CA ASP A 144 15.63 -16.70 5.78
C ASP A 144 14.38 -15.83 5.56
N TYR A 145 14.46 -14.78 4.73
CA TYR A 145 13.33 -13.94 4.34
C TYR A 145 12.22 -14.75 3.66
N ILE A 146 12.59 -15.57 2.66
CA ILE A 146 11.61 -16.42 1.95
C ILE A 146 10.98 -17.47 2.90
N ALA A 147 11.73 -18.00 3.86
CA ALA A 147 11.17 -18.89 4.88
C ALA A 147 10.11 -18.18 5.74
N GLY A 148 10.37 -16.95 6.19
CA GLY A 148 9.39 -16.13 6.90
C GLY A 148 8.16 -15.79 6.05
N MET A 149 8.36 -15.46 4.76
CA MET A 149 7.26 -15.22 3.81
C MET A 149 6.38 -16.46 3.62
N LYS A 150 6.98 -17.66 3.54
CA LYS A 150 6.22 -18.93 3.46
C LYS A 150 5.38 -19.18 4.70
N GLU A 151 5.90 -18.87 5.88
CA GLU A 151 5.15 -18.99 7.13
C GLU A 151 3.96 -18.03 7.16
N CYS A 152 4.17 -16.76 6.77
CA CYS A 152 3.10 -15.78 6.65
C CYS A 152 2.04 -16.22 5.63
N ALA A 153 2.45 -16.68 4.45
CA ALA A 153 1.53 -17.16 3.41
C ALA A 153 0.73 -18.39 3.86
N SER A 154 1.37 -19.33 4.54
CA SER A 154 0.68 -20.51 5.11
C SER A 154 -0.38 -20.12 6.14
N TYR A 155 -0.09 -19.12 6.99
CA TYR A 155 -1.09 -18.62 7.94
C TYR A 155 -2.26 -17.92 7.24
N ALA A 156 -1.98 -17.09 6.25
CA ALA A 156 -3.00 -16.43 5.44
C ALA A 156 -3.91 -17.44 4.73
N GLU A 157 -3.34 -18.50 4.16
CA GLU A 157 -4.07 -19.59 3.53
C GLU A 157 -5.01 -20.30 4.52
N GLN A 158 -4.51 -20.68 5.70
CA GLN A 158 -5.32 -21.29 6.77
C GLN A 158 -6.42 -20.37 7.27
N ALA A 159 -6.16 -19.06 7.29
CA ALA A 159 -7.13 -18.05 7.66
C ALA A 159 -8.16 -17.76 6.56
N GLY A 160 -7.94 -18.24 5.33
CA GLY A 160 -8.81 -18.00 4.17
C GLY A 160 -8.77 -16.59 3.64
N VAL A 161 -7.60 -15.92 3.72
CA VAL A 161 -7.38 -14.57 3.18
C VAL A 161 -6.28 -14.57 2.12
N THR A 162 -6.33 -13.61 1.23
CA THR A 162 -5.24 -13.33 0.28
C THR A 162 -4.15 -12.52 0.97
N TYR A 163 -2.90 -12.90 0.76
CA TYR A 163 -1.74 -12.15 1.19
C TYR A 163 -1.18 -11.37 0.00
N SER A 164 -1.26 -10.05 -0.02
CA SER A 164 -0.73 -9.22 -1.10
C SER A 164 0.57 -8.52 -0.73
N LEU A 165 1.45 -8.39 -1.71
CA LEU A 165 2.69 -7.64 -1.61
C LEU A 165 2.61 -6.37 -2.42
N GLU A 166 2.98 -5.26 -1.80
CA GLU A 166 3.11 -3.98 -2.45
C GLU A 166 4.58 -3.69 -2.78
N PRO A 167 4.92 -3.41 -4.06
CA PRO A 167 6.27 -3.01 -4.44
C PRO A 167 6.65 -1.69 -3.76
N HIS A 168 7.94 -1.51 -3.51
CA HIS A 168 8.44 -0.26 -2.94
C HIS A 168 9.90 -0.06 -3.34
N PRO A 169 10.36 1.16 -3.66
CA PRO A 169 11.75 1.41 -4.03
C PRO A 169 12.74 0.92 -2.98
N PHE A 170 13.93 0.54 -3.42
CA PHE A 170 15.06 0.11 -2.59
C PHE A 170 14.83 -1.16 -1.76
N ARG A 171 13.86 -1.99 -2.12
CA ARG A 171 13.50 -3.24 -1.42
C ARG A 171 13.67 -4.46 -2.30
N TYR A 172 13.57 -5.67 -1.74
CA TYR A 172 13.65 -6.91 -2.52
C TYR A 172 12.64 -6.99 -3.68
N GLY A 173 11.45 -6.42 -3.51
CA GLY A 173 10.39 -6.35 -4.52
C GLY A 173 10.20 -4.95 -5.11
N SER A 174 11.29 -4.19 -5.33
CA SER A 174 11.21 -2.84 -5.88
C SER A 174 10.83 -2.76 -7.35
N THR A 175 10.94 -3.88 -8.07
CA THR A 175 10.63 -4.00 -9.50
C THR A 175 9.72 -5.21 -9.73
N THR A 176 9.12 -5.27 -10.93
CA THR A 176 8.35 -6.44 -11.38
C THR A 176 9.16 -7.72 -11.30
N GLU A 177 10.43 -7.69 -11.69
CA GLU A 177 11.32 -8.87 -11.56
C GLU A 177 11.52 -9.27 -10.11
N GLY A 178 11.72 -8.31 -9.21
CA GLY A 178 11.85 -8.58 -7.78
C GLY A 178 10.58 -9.21 -7.20
N LEU A 179 9.39 -8.70 -7.58
CA LEU A 179 8.11 -9.29 -7.18
C LEU A 179 7.94 -10.72 -7.69
N LEU A 180 8.18 -10.95 -8.98
CA LEU A 180 8.09 -12.30 -9.60
C LEU A 180 9.03 -13.28 -8.91
N ARG A 181 10.26 -12.85 -8.61
CA ARG A 181 11.23 -13.65 -7.86
C ARG A 181 10.73 -14.05 -6.47
N ILE A 182 10.07 -13.14 -5.75
CA ILE A 182 9.48 -13.45 -4.43
C ILE A 182 8.31 -14.43 -4.61
N LEU A 183 7.38 -14.15 -5.53
CA LEU A 183 6.22 -14.99 -5.79
C LEU A 183 6.62 -16.43 -6.14
N GLU A 184 7.62 -16.59 -7.00
CA GLU A 184 8.15 -17.91 -7.40
C GLU A 184 8.87 -18.60 -6.23
N ALA A 185 9.66 -17.89 -5.44
CA ALA A 185 10.40 -18.47 -4.32
C ALA A 185 9.48 -18.90 -3.17
N VAL A 186 8.43 -18.15 -2.91
CA VAL A 186 7.41 -18.49 -1.88
C VAL A 186 6.49 -19.61 -2.36
N ASP A 187 6.09 -19.59 -3.63
CA ASP A 187 5.27 -20.59 -4.29
C ASP A 187 3.98 -20.92 -3.50
N SER A 188 3.19 -19.87 -3.23
CA SER A 188 1.92 -20.00 -2.50
C SER A 188 0.75 -19.49 -3.33
N PRO A 189 -0.38 -20.21 -3.36
CA PRO A 189 -1.56 -19.83 -4.15
C PRO A 189 -2.26 -18.57 -3.60
N VAL A 190 -2.04 -18.22 -2.34
CA VAL A 190 -2.65 -17.05 -1.70
C VAL A 190 -1.76 -15.81 -1.74
N LEU A 191 -0.49 -15.95 -2.20
CA LEU A 191 0.41 -14.82 -2.35
C LEU A 191 0.17 -14.09 -3.67
N ALA A 192 -0.17 -12.83 -3.59
CA ALA A 192 -0.59 -11.98 -4.68
C ALA A 192 0.10 -10.60 -4.64
N VAL A 193 -0.31 -9.68 -5.47
CA VAL A 193 0.28 -8.33 -5.59
C VAL A 193 -0.78 -7.27 -5.40
N ASN A 194 -0.49 -6.30 -4.54
CA ASN A 194 -1.07 -4.97 -4.56
C ASN A 194 -0.21 -4.13 -5.50
N PHE A 195 -0.73 -3.85 -6.70
CA PHE A 195 0.03 -3.18 -7.74
C PHE A 195 0.10 -1.68 -7.50
N ASP A 196 1.31 -1.15 -7.31
CA ASP A 196 1.53 0.29 -7.19
C ASP A 196 2.48 0.79 -8.30
N PRO A 197 1.94 1.41 -9.35
CA PRO A 197 2.74 1.94 -10.46
C PRO A 197 3.63 3.10 -10.05
N SER A 198 3.28 3.85 -8.99
CA SER A 198 4.07 5.00 -8.53
C SER A 198 5.36 4.59 -7.84
N HIS A 199 5.43 3.36 -7.32
CA HIS A 199 6.65 2.77 -6.80
C HIS A 199 7.48 2.06 -7.89
N LEU A 200 6.82 1.45 -8.86
CA LEU A 200 7.49 0.72 -9.94
C LEU A 200 8.10 1.66 -10.98
N PHE A 201 7.43 2.75 -11.32
CA PHE A 201 7.87 3.66 -12.37
C PHE A 201 9.21 4.33 -12.07
N PRO A 202 9.46 4.95 -10.90
CA PRO A 202 10.78 5.49 -10.56
C PRO A 202 11.83 4.39 -10.29
N SER A 203 11.40 3.13 -10.14
CA SER A 203 12.32 1.98 -10.05
C SER A 203 12.76 1.45 -11.43
N GLY A 204 12.27 2.07 -12.53
CA GLY A 204 12.66 1.77 -13.90
C GLY A 204 11.70 0.86 -14.67
N ASP A 205 10.59 0.47 -14.07
CA ASP A 205 9.56 -0.34 -14.73
C ASP A 205 8.62 0.51 -15.59
N ILE A 206 7.98 -0.12 -16.57
CA ILE A 206 6.91 0.48 -17.36
C ILE A 206 5.57 -0.06 -16.82
N PRO A 207 4.73 0.75 -16.14
CA PRO A 207 3.61 0.26 -15.35
C PRO A 207 2.64 -0.69 -16.07
N HIS A 208 2.22 -0.37 -17.30
CA HIS A 208 1.30 -1.24 -18.04
C HIS A 208 1.95 -2.56 -18.51
N VAL A 209 3.28 -2.57 -18.74
CA VAL A 209 4.03 -3.80 -19.04
C VAL A 209 4.15 -4.66 -17.77
N SER A 210 4.37 -4.03 -16.62
CA SER A 210 4.38 -4.71 -15.32
C SER A 210 3.05 -5.43 -15.07
N LEU A 211 1.92 -4.76 -15.33
CA LEU A 211 0.59 -5.37 -15.21
C LEU A 211 0.40 -6.59 -16.13
N GLN A 212 0.83 -6.50 -17.39
CA GLN A 212 0.77 -7.64 -18.32
C GLN A 212 1.58 -8.84 -17.81
N ARG A 213 2.73 -8.59 -17.19
CA ARG A 213 3.62 -9.63 -16.66
C ARG A 213 3.12 -10.23 -15.35
N LEU A 214 2.58 -9.43 -14.47
CA LEU A 214 2.00 -9.87 -13.20
C LEU A 214 0.66 -10.60 -13.42
N GLY A 215 -0.13 -10.16 -14.41
CA GLY A 215 -1.37 -10.80 -14.80
C GLY A 215 -2.35 -10.93 -13.63
N LYS A 216 -2.97 -12.08 -13.50
CA LYS A 216 -3.97 -12.40 -12.46
C LYS A 216 -3.42 -12.48 -11.03
N ARG A 217 -2.11 -12.30 -10.83
CA ARG A 217 -1.53 -12.13 -9.50
C ARG A 217 -1.84 -10.78 -8.87
N VAL A 218 -2.28 -9.80 -9.68
CA VAL A 218 -2.73 -8.49 -9.17
C VAL A 218 -4.15 -8.62 -8.65
N VAL A 219 -4.34 -8.37 -7.35
CA VAL A 219 -5.65 -8.49 -6.66
C VAL A 219 -6.16 -7.16 -6.11
N HIS A 220 -5.28 -6.19 -5.99
CA HIS A 220 -5.55 -4.83 -5.53
C HIS A 220 -4.57 -3.87 -6.19
N CYS A 221 -4.93 -2.59 -6.28
CA CYS A 221 -4.03 -1.56 -6.81
C CYS A 221 -4.01 -0.33 -5.90
N HIS A 222 -2.83 0.26 -5.73
CA HIS A 222 -2.67 1.64 -5.30
C HIS A 222 -2.36 2.53 -6.50
N PHE A 223 -3.15 3.59 -6.70
CA PHE A 223 -2.94 4.50 -7.80
C PHE A 223 -2.57 5.88 -7.30
N SER A 224 -1.35 6.28 -7.64
CA SER A 224 -0.84 7.63 -7.61
C SER A 224 0.11 7.85 -8.78
N ASP A 225 0.46 9.08 -9.06
CA ASP A 225 1.24 9.47 -10.25
C ASP A 225 2.55 10.13 -9.85
N ASN A 226 3.54 10.07 -10.71
CA ASN A 226 4.82 10.77 -10.56
C ASN A 226 5.50 11.05 -11.89
N ASP A 227 6.70 11.59 -11.82
CA ASP A 227 7.51 11.96 -13.00
C ASP A 227 8.38 10.81 -13.56
N GLY A 228 8.37 9.64 -12.90
CA GLY A 228 9.23 8.50 -13.21
C GLY A 228 10.68 8.64 -12.71
N GLU A 229 10.99 9.70 -11.98
CA GLU A 229 12.32 9.98 -11.42
C GLU A 229 12.28 10.03 -9.88
N THR A 230 11.15 10.50 -9.35
CA THR A 230 10.94 10.69 -7.91
C THR A 230 9.77 9.83 -7.43
N ASN A 231 9.90 9.32 -6.20
CA ASN A 231 8.85 8.51 -5.56
C ASN A 231 7.83 9.43 -4.85
N VAL A 232 7.25 10.36 -5.61
CA VAL A 232 6.13 11.20 -5.16
C VAL A 232 4.81 10.51 -5.49
N HIS A 233 3.76 10.85 -4.77
CA HIS A 233 2.44 10.25 -4.90
C HIS A 233 1.40 11.34 -5.16
N TRP A 234 1.39 11.86 -6.38
CA TRP A 234 0.38 12.81 -6.86
C TRP A 234 -0.88 12.09 -7.31
N ARG A 235 -1.97 12.81 -7.50
CA ARG A 235 -3.16 12.24 -8.12
C ARG A 235 -2.89 11.81 -9.56
N PRO A 236 -3.55 10.76 -10.07
CA PRO A 236 -3.49 10.36 -11.47
C PRO A 236 -3.77 11.53 -12.44
N GLY A 237 -2.95 11.62 -13.47
CA GLY A 237 -2.99 12.70 -14.46
C GLY A 237 -2.14 13.93 -14.14
N LYS A 238 -1.42 13.94 -13.01
CA LYS A 238 -0.46 15.01 -12.66
C LYS A 238 0.99 14.66 -13.04
N GLY A 239 1.30 13.40 -13.22
CA GLY A 239 2.62 12.89 -13.56
C GLY A 239 2.74 12.45 -15.01
N LYS A 240 3.53 11.40 -15.22
CA LYS A 240 3.88 10.87 -16.54
C LYS A 240 3.40 9.42 -16.77
N ILE A 241 2.68 8.82 -15.82
CA ILE A 241 2.16 7.46 -15.99
C ILE A 241 1.07 7.47 -17.07
N ASP A 242 1.18 6.53 -18.01
CA ASP A 242 0.18 6.34 -19.09
C ASP A 242 -1.03 5.58 -18.54
N TRP A 243 -1.95 6.30 -17.93
CA TRP A 243 -3.12 5.73 -17.26
C TRP A 243 -4.09 5.04 -18.22
N GLU A 244 -4.16 5.45 -19.47
CA GLU A 244 -4.97 4.76 -20.46
C GLU A 244 -4.46 3.35 -20.73
N LYS A 245 -3.13 3.18 -20.87
CA LYS A 245 -2.51 1.87 -21.01
C LYS A 245 -2.57 1.04 -19.72
N VAL A 246 -2.44 1.68 -18.55
CA VAL A 246 -2.56 1.00 -17.25
C VAL A 246 -3.98 0.43 -17.09
N LEU A 247 -5.02 1.22 -17.32
CA LEU A 247 -6.41 0.74 -17.28
C LEU A 247 -6.67 -0.32 -18.35
N GLY A 248 -6.15 -0.13 -19.58
CA GLY A 248 -6.25 -1.13 -20.65
C GLY A 248 -5.65 -2.48 -20.22
N ALA A 249 -4.47 -2.49 -19.60
CA ALA A 249 -3.82 -3.71 -19.11
C ALA A 249 -4.60 -4.37 -17.95
N LEU A 250 -5.24 -3.60 -17.07
CA LEU A 250 -6.14 -4.16 -16.03
C LEU A 250 -7.35 -4.85 -16.68
N LYS A 251 -7.95 -4.22 -17.69
CA LYS A 251 -9.06 -4.81 -18.46
C LYS A 251 -8.64 -6.11 -19.15
N ASP A 252 -7.49 -6.12 -19.81
CA ASP A 252 -6.97 -7.30 -20.53
C ASP A 252 -6.67 -8.46 -19.57
N ASN A 253 -6.41 -8.17 -18.29
CA ASN A 253 -6.21 -9.15 -17.22
C ASN A 253 -7.51 -9.59 -16.54
N ASP A 254 -8.69 -9.13 -16.96
CA ASP A 254 -9.98 -9.33 -16.30
C ASP A 254 -9.96 -8.89 -14.81
N PHE A 255 -9.29 -7.79 -14.48
CA PHE A 255 -9.20 -7.31 -13.11
C PHE A 255 -10.57 -6.77 -12.63
N ASP A 256 -11.08 -7.35 -11.56
CA ASP A 256 -12.37 -7.00 -10.93
C ASP A 256 -12.25 -6.47 -9.49
N GLY A 257 -11.00 -6.30 -9.01
CA GLY A 257 -10.69 -5.83 -7.67
C GLY A 257 -10.91 -4.32 -7.45
N VAL A 258 -10.33 -3.84 -6.37
CA VAL A 258 -10.35 -2.42 -6.00
C VAL A 258 -9.07 -1.73 -6.44
N VAL A 259 -9.23 -0.55 -7.03
CA VAL A 259 -8.17 0.43 -7.28
C VAL A 259 -8.30 1.53 -6.25
N SER A 260 -7.45 1.53 -5.24
CA SER A 260 -7.38 2.58 -4.22
C SER A 260 -6.48 3.72 -4.66
N LEU A 261 -7.00 4.95 -4.61
CA LEU A 261 -6.15 6.12 -4.73
C LEU A 261 -5.35 6.29 -3.45
N GLU A 262 -4.03 6.40 -3.58
CA GLU A 262 -3.13 6.57 -2.45
C GLU A 262 -2.20 7.77 -2.66
N PHE A 263 -2.50 8.88 -2.01
CA PHE A 263 -1.74 10.12 -2.17
C PHE A 263 -0.90 10.39 -0.92
N GLU A 264 0.35 10.73 -1.15
CA GLU A 264 1.25 11.24 -0.11
C GLU A 264 1.64 12.68 -0.36
N ASP A 265 1.51 13.16 -1.61
CA ASP A 265 1.99 14.44 -2.07
C ASP A 265 0.92 15.21 -2.83
N VAL A 266 0.70 16.47 -2.46
CA VAL A 266 -0.10 17.42 -3.22
C VAL A 266 0.84 18.45 -3.82
N PRO A 267 0.92 18.62 -5.16
CA PRO A 267 1.81 19.59 -5.79
C PRO A 267 1.52 21.01 -5.31
N GLY A 268 2.56 21.70 -4.86
CA GLY A 268 2.46 23.07 -4.36
C GLY A 268 2.13 23.18 -2.88
N VAL A 269 1.79 22.10 -2.20
CA VAL A 269 1.62 22.06 -0.75
C VAL A 269 2.96 21.80 -0.10
N SER A 270 3.43 22.74 0.71
CA SER A 270 4.62 22.53 1.52
C SER A 270 4.31 21.51 2.61
N ARG A 271 4.87 20.31 2.49
CA ARG A 271 4.94 19.41 3.63
C ARG A 271 5.82 20.05 4.67
N GLY A 272 5.28 20.27 5.88
CA GLY A 272 6.09 20.65 7.01
C GLY A 272 7.27 19.68 7.17
N VAL A 273 8.41 20.19 7.65
CA VAL A 273 9.64 19.41 7.78
C VAL A 273 9.37 18.12 8.58
N ARG A 274 9.57 16.96 7.95
CA ARG A 274 9.30 15.63 8.54
C ARG A 274 10.12 15.34 9.80
N ASP A 275 11.18 16.09 10.04
CA ASP A 275 12.09 15.92 11.17
C ASP A 275 11.63 16.61 12.47
N VAL A 276 10.46 17.27 12.47
CA VAL A 276 9.92 17.89 13.68
C VAL A 276 8.86 16.98 14.30
N PRO A 277 9.13 16.32 15.43
CA PRO A 277 8.13 15.51 16.11
C PRO A 277 6.85 16.32 16.36
N GLY A 278 5.71 15.82 15.85
CA GLY A 278 4.40 16.46 16.02
C GLY A 278 3.95 17.41 14.90
N VAL A 279 4.77 17.76 13.92
CA VAL A 279 4.39 18.64 12.81
C VAL A 279 3.44 17.97 11.79
N TYR A 280 3.41 16.64 11.78
CA TYR A 280 2.51 15.86 10.91
C TYR A 280 1.12 15.65 11.47
N LYS A 281 0.86 15.95 12.73
CA LYS A 281 -0.44 15.73 13.34
C LYS A 281 -1.38 16.89 12.98
N GLY A 282 -2.29 16.60 12.05
CA GLY A 282 -3.48 17.40 11.86
C GLY A 282 -3.25 18.79 11.27
N ASN A 283 -2.56 18.89 10.11
CA ASN A 283 -2.62 20.15 9.35
C ASN A 283 -3.98 20.19 8.61
N PRO A 284 -4.95 21.01 9.07
CA PRO A 284 -6.30 21.06 8.48
C PRO A 284 -6.29 21.45 6.99
N VAL A 285 -5.34 22.28 6.58
CA VAL A 285 -5.19 22.75 5.19
C VAL A 285 -4.84 21.58 4.27
N ALA A 286 -3.84 20.76 4.65
CA ALA A 286 -3.48 19.58 3.89
C ALA A 286 -4.64 18.57 3.77
N THR A 287 -5.54 18.52 4.74
CA THR A 287 -6.70 17.61 4.73
C THR A 287 -7.72 17.96 3.66
N GLU A 288 -8.11 19.23 3.54
CA GLU A 288 -9.08 19.69 2.54
C GLU A 288 -8.53 19.54 1.11
N GLU A 289 -7.25 19.85 0.92
CA GLU A 289 -6.56 19.70 -0.36
C GLU A 289 -6.48 18.24 -0.80
N PHE A 290 -6.21 17.30 0.11
CA PHE A 290 -6.23 15.88 -0.20
C PHE A 290 -7.63 15.40 -0.59
N VAL A 291 -8.69 15.84 0.09
CA VAL A 291 -10.06 15.49 -0.27
C VAL A 291 -10.40 15.98 -1.68
N GLU A 292 -9.98 17.19 -2.03
CA GLU A 292 -10.21 17.73 -3.39
C GLU A 292 -9.39 16.96 -4.45
N GLU A 293 -8.12 16.67 -4.19
CA GLU A 293 -7.29 15.84 -5.08
C GLU A 293 -7.90 14.43 -5.27
N TYR A 294 -8.50 13.84 -4.23
CA TYR A 294 -9.22 12.57 -4.34
C TYR A 294 -10.44 12.68 -5.28
N LYS A 295 -11.28 13.72 -5.15
CA LYS A 295 -12.44 13.95 -6.03
C LYS A 295 -12.02 14.14 -7.49
N VAL A 296 -11.00 14.96 -7.72
CA VAL A 296 -10.48 15.21 -9.08
C VAL A 296 -9.84 13.94 -9.65
N GLY A 297 -9.09 13.18 -8.86
CA GLY A 297 -8.50 11.90 -9.27
C GLY A 297 -9.56 10.86 -9.61
N LEU A 298 -10.61 10.73 -8.80
CA LEU A 298 -11.74 9.85 -9.07
C LEU A 298 -12.44 10.20 -10.38
N ALA A 299 -12.77 11.49 -10.58
CA ALA A 299 -13.40 11.96 -11.81
C ALA A 299 -12.55 11.68 -13.05
N TYR A 300 -11.23 11.93 -12.96
CA TYR A 300 -10.28 11.65 -14.05
C TYR A 300 -10.23 10.17 -14.41
N LEU A 301 -10.05 9.28 -13.41
CA LEU A 301 -9.97 7.85 -13.64
C LEU A 301 -11.29 7.26 -14.14
N THR A 302 -12.43 7.74 -13.62
CA THR A 302 -13.76 7.30 -14.07
C THR A 302 -13.99 7.64 -15.54
N ALA A 303 -13.64 8.86 -15.97
CA ALA A 303 -13.74 9.27 -17.38
C ALA A 303 -12.83 8.40 -18.28
N LEU A 304 -11.61 8.10 -17.80
CA LEU A 304 -10.67 7.29 -18.55
C LEU A 304 -11.10 5.81 -18.61
N ALA A 305 -11.62 5.25 -17.52
CA ALA A 305 -12.18 3.91 -17.47
C ALA A 305 -13.34 3.74 -18.47
N THR A 306 -14.23 4.72 -18.51
CA THR A 306 -15.31 4.77 -19.52
C THR A 306 -14.76 4.77 -20.94
N LYS A 307 -13.72 5.58 -21.22
CA LYS A 307 -13.06 5.64 -22.53
C LYS A 307 -12.49 4.29 -22.97
N VAL A 308 -11.88 3.53 -22.06
CA VAL A 308 -11.32 2.21 -22.35
C VAL A 308 -12.34 1.07 -22.24
N GLY A 309 -13.60 1.38 -21.90
CA GLY A 309 -14.70 0.42 -21.82
C GLY A 309 -14.62 -0.49 -20.60
N ILE A 310 -14.29 0.09 -19.45
CA ILE A 310 -14.35 -0.54 -18.14
C ILE A 310 -15.60 -0.05 -17.40
N GLU A 311 -16.42 -0.97 -16.92
CA GLU A 311 -17.51 -0.64 -16.00
C GLU A 311 -16.94 -0.41 -14.58
N VAL A 312 -17.29 0.75 -14.02
CA VAL A 312 -16.87 1.15 -12.66
C VAL A 312 -18.09 1.16 -11.76
N GLU A 313 -18.01 0.45 -10.64
CA GLU A 313 -18.95 0.58 -9.53
C GLU A 313 -18.55 1.79 -8.67
N LEU A 314 -19.46 2.75 -8.54
CA LEU A 314 -19.32 3.95 -7.71
C LEU A 314 -20.14 3.84 -6.44
#